data_0c5f11e6d566e226005a090349a08e4c
#
_entry.id   0c5f11e6d566e226005a090349a08e4c
#
_cell.length_a   1.000
_cell.length_b   1.000
_cell.length_c   1.000
_cell.angle_alpha   90.00
_cell.angle_beta   90.00
_cell.angle_gamma   90.00
#
_symmetry.space_group_name_H-M   'P 1'
#
loop_
_entity.id
_entity.type
_entity.pdbx_description
1 polymer ?
#
loop_
_entity_poly.entity_id
_entity_poly.type
_entity_poly.pdbx_seq_one_letter_code
_entity_poly.pdbx_strand_id
1 'polypeptide(L)'
;MTTLCVPYHLDDHLPELTVSRPDGGELPRLTPDLPAADVWTRLGALYGAVADVVEQEVRAGQVPTVVSGDCMVSIGMAAGLQHAGVHPAIVWIDAHGDLQTLETTTSGYLGGLALRHLLGYRPELLAERLGLRATPEDQVLLVGARDLDPPELEHLAAGDVRQSTVEQLSAGLLPDGPLLVNLDLDVLDPDELPGLRFPASGGPGRAALLRAARAVLDTGRVAALNVACTWVSESADRDGVRAELVSALLDGR
;
A
#
# COMPACT_ATOMS: atom_id res chain seq x y z
N MET A 1 10.74 16.01 -0.18
CA MET A 1 9.95 14.78 -0.38
C MET A 1 10.88 13.67 -0.78
N THR A 2 10.91 12.58 -0.06
CA THR A 2 11.77 11.44 -0.37
C THR A 2 10.91 10.34 -0.97
N THR A 3 11.20 10.00 -2.21
CA THR A 3 10.58 8.84 -2.87
C THR A 3 11.62 7.74 -2.94
N LEU A 4 11.27 6.54 -2.51
CA LEU A 4 12.14 5.37 -2.55
C LEU A 4 11.40 4.15 -3.11
N CYS A 5 12.17 3.20 -3.64
CA CYS A 5 11.66 1.91 -4.09
C CYS A 5 11.99 0.83 -3.04
N VAL A 6 10.98 0.05 -2.65
CA VAL A 6 11.12 -1.16 -1.84
C VAL A 6 10.83 -2.35 -2.76
N PRO A 7 11.85 -2.89 -3.45
CA PRO A 7 11.67 -3.87 -4.51
C PRO A 7 11.47 -5.27 -3.95
N TYR A 8 10.39 -5.47 -3.22
CA TYR A 8 10.02 -6.76 -2.62
C TYR A 8 8.56 -7.06 -2.86
N HIS A 9 8.25 -8.32 -3.10
CA HIS A 9 6.92 -8.89 -3.01
C HIS A 9 6.92 -9.86 -1.83
N LEU A 10 6.26 -9.50 -0.76
CA LEU A 10 6.50 -10.09 0.56
C LEU A 10 8.01 -10.01 0.91
N ASP A 11 8.65 -11.14 1.17
CA ASP A 11 10.09 -11.24 1.43
C ASP A 11 10.92 -11.65 0.19
N ASP A 12 10.28 -11.78 -0.97
CA ASP A 12 10.95 -12.06 -2.24
C ASP A 12 11.46 -10.77 -2.88
N HIS A 13 12.78 -10.69 -3.07
CA HIS A 13 13.40 -9.54 -3.72
C HIS A 13 13.11 -9.52 -5.23
N LEU A 14 12.65 -8.38 -5.73
CA LEU A 14 12.33 -8.12 -7.13
C LEU A 14 13.39 -7.17 -7.74
N PRO A 15 14.54 -7.67 -8.22
CA PRO A 15 15.59 -6.81 -8.75
C PRO A 15 15.14 -6.02 -9.98
N GLU A 16 14.18 -6.54 -10.74
CA GLU A 16 13.59 -5.93 -11.92
C GLU A 16 12.56 -4.83 -11.63
N LEU A 17 12.09 -4.71 -10.39
CA LEU A 17 11.22 -3.60 -9.99
C LEU A 17 12.04 -2.32 -9.96
N THR A 18 12.14 -1.67 -11.09
CA THR A 18 12.80 -0.37 -11.25
C THR A 18 11.77 0.69 -11.52
N VAL A 19 11.92 1.84 -10.90
CA VAL A 19 11.06 3.00 -11.11
C VAL A 19 11.93 4.20 -11.42
N SER A 20 11.69 4.80 -12.57
CA SER A 20 12.37 6.04 -12.98
C SER A 20 11.74 7.24 -12.29
N ARG A 21 12.58 8.17 -11.90
CA ARG A 21 12.14 9.50 -11.45
C ARG A 21 11.71 10.35 -12.65
N PRO A 22 10.89 11.38 -12.43
CA PRO A 22 10.55 12.32 -13.51
C PRO A 22 11.76 12.98 -14.16
N ASP A 23 12.87 13.15 -13.42
CA ASP A 23 14.13 13.71 -13.92
C ASP A 23 15.02 12.70 -14.67
N GLY A 24 14.54 11.47 -14.87
CA GLY A 24 15.24 10.40 -15.61
C GLY A 24 16.22 9.58 -14.78
N GLY A 25 16.36 9.84 -13.47
CA GLY A 25 17.15 9.01 -12.55
C GLY A 25 16.33 7.83 -12.01
N GLU A 26 16.99 6.82 -11.48
CA GLU A 26 16.32 5.76 -10.71
C GLU A 26 15.98 6.22 -9.29
N LEU A 27 14.91 5.69 -8.72
CA LEU A 27 14.59 5.89 -7.30
C LEU A 27 15.64 5.21 -6.43
N PRO A 28 16.02 5.82 -5.28
CA PRO A 28 16.78 5.12 -4.25
C PRO A 28 16.09 3.82 -3.87
N ARG A 29 16.84 2.76 -3.65
CA ARG A 29 16.30 1.43 -3.34
C ARG A 29 16.61 1.07 -1.89
N LEU A 30 15.61 0.52 -1.19
CA LEU A 30 15.79 -0.07 0.14
C LEU A 30 15.82 -1.59 0.00
N THR A 31 17.01 -2.16 0.17
CA THR A 31 17.27 -3.60 0.04
C THR A 31 18.04 -4.10 1.25
N PRO A 32 17.38 -4.23 2.43
CA PRO A 32 18.05 -4.70 3.63
C PRO A 32 18.42 -6.18 3.51
N ASP A 33 19.48 -6.58 4.21
CA ASP A 33 19.80 -8.00 4.38
C ASP A 33 18.72 -8.66 5.26
N LEU A 34 18.01 -9.63 4.69
CA LEU A 34 16.98 -10.37 5.41
C LEU A 34 17.60 -11.59 6.10
N PRO A 35 17.23 -11.89 7.36
CA PRO A 35 17.78 -13.01 8.08
C PRO A 35 17.36 -14.35 7.45
N ALA A 36 18.20 -15.39 7.64
CA ALA A 36 17.86 -16.76 7.28
C ALA A 36 16.90 -17.35 8.33
N ALA A 37 15.62 -16.99 8.26
CA ALA A 37 14.60 -17.32 9.25
C ALA A 37 13.25 -17.57 8.55
N ASP A 38 12.20 -17.80 9.35
CA ASP A 38 10.82 -17.90 8.86
C ASP A 38 10.34 -16.58 8.19
N VAL A 39 9.27 -16.68 7.41
CA VAL A 39 8.71 -15.58 6.64
C VAL A 39 8.37 -14.37 7.52
N TRP A 40 7.77 -14.57 8.69
CA TRP A 40 7.37 -13.44 9.56
C TRP A 40 8.55 -12.69 10.15
N THR A 41 9.63 -13.44 10.47
CA THR A 41 10.89 -12.82 10.91
C THR A 41 11.55 -12.01 9.79
N ARG A 42 11.51 -12.50 8.55
CA ARG A 42 12.02 -11.81 7.36
C ARG A 42 11.20 -10.56 7.04
N LEU A 43 9.86 -10.68 7.04
CA LEU A 43 8.95 -9.55 6.85
C LEU A 43 9.13 -8.49 7.95
N GLY A 44 9.25 -8.93 9.21
CA GLY A 44 9.53 -8.02 10.33
C GLY A 44 10.84 -7.24 10.18
N ALA A 45 11.89 -7.88 9.63
CA ALA A 45 13.14 -7.19 9.34
C ALA A 45 13.01 -6.18 8.19
N LEU A 46 12.34 -6.57 7.11
CA LEU A 46 12.08 -5.70 5.96
C LEU A 46 11.25 -4.47 6.37
N TYR A 47 10.13 -4.70 7.04
CA TYR A 47 9.23 -3.61 7.42
C TYR A 47 9.80 -2.75 8.56
N GLY A 48 10.69 -3.30 9.39
CA GLY A 48 11.49 -2.53 10.34
C GLY A 48 12.40 -1.53 9.64
N ALA A 49 13.11 -1.97 8.58
CA ALA A 49 13.94 -1.06 7.78
C ALA A 49 13.11 0.03 7.07
N VAL A 50 11.89 -0.32 6.60
CA VAL A 50 10.95 0.67 6.04
C VAL A 50 10.52 1.67 7.12
N ALA A 51 10.20 1.19 8.32
CA ALA A 51 9.78 2.04 9.44
C ALA A 51 10.86 3.04 9.83
N ASP A 52 12.12 2.60 9.89
CA ASP A 52 13.25 3.47 10.23
C ASP A 52 13.42 4.62 9.22
N VAL A 53 13.31 4.33 7.91
CA VAL A 53 13.38 5.36 6.86
C VAL A 53 12.20 6.31 6.95
N VAL A 54 10.97 5.79 7.09
CA VAL A 54 9.76 6.61 7.19
C VAL A 54 9.81 7.51 8.42
N GLU A 55 10.24 6.99 9.57
CA GLU A 55 10.40 7.78 10.80
C GLU A 55 11.37 8.96 10.59
N GLN A 56 12.54 8.69 9.97
CA GLN A 56 13.54 9.73 9.69
C GLN A 56 13.00 10.83 8.80
N GLU A 57 12.32 10.46 7.70
CA GLU A 57 11.74 11.41 6.75
C GLU A 57 10.66 12.27 7.40
N VAL A 58 9.75 11.65 8.15
CA VAL A 58 8.67 12.37 8.83
C VAL A 58 9.23 13.34 9.89
N ARG A 59 10.23 12.92 10.66
CA ARG A 59 10.93 13.81 11.61
C ARG A 59 11.67 14.95 10.94
N ALA A 60 12.11 14.77 9.70
CA ALA A 60 12.68 15.82 8.86
C ALA A 60 11.63 16.73 8.20
N GLY A 61 10.34 16.54 8.51
CA GLY A 61 9.22 17.30 7.93
C GLY A 61 8.91 16.93 6.48
N GLN A 62 9.35 15.74 6.03
CA GLN A 62 9.09 15.23 4.69
C GLN A 62 7.88 14.29 4.68
N VAL A 63 7.27 14.12 3.52
CA VAL A 63 6.22 13.13 3.28
C VAL A 63 6.84 11.96 2.51
N PRO A 64 7.15 10.81 3.16
CA PRO A 64 7.72 9.67 2.48
C PRO A 64 6.75 9.08 1.47
N THR A 65 7.27 8.79 0.29
CA THR A 65 6.57 8.04 -0.75
C THR A 65 7.36 6.79 -1.06
N VAL A 66 6.69 5.64 -1.01
CA VAL A 66 7.28 4.35 -1.32
C VAL A 66 6.63 3.79 -2.57
N VAL A 67 7.43 3.26 -3.49
CA VAL A 67 6.98 2.37 -4.56
C VAL A 67 7.44 0.97 -4.19
N SER A 68 6.52 0.05 -4.06
CA SER A 68 6.77 -1.30 -3.53
C SER A 68 6.22 -2.40 -4.45
N GLY A 69 6.58 -3.63 -4.17
CA GLY A 69 6.07 -4.81 -4.88
C GLY A 69 4.76 -5.36 -4.31
N ASP A 70 4.30 -4.88 -3.15
CA ASP A 70 3.01 -5.27 -2.54
C ASP A 70 2.53 -4.29 -1.45
N CYS A 71 1.27 -4.48 -1.02
CA CYS A 71 0.60 -3.64 -0.04
C CYS A 71 1.11 -3.83 1.41
N MET A 72 1.74 -4.97 1.73
CA MET A 72 2.25 -5.27 3.08
C MET A 72 3.31 -4.28 3.56
N VAL A 73 4.02 -3.62 2.63
CA VAL A 73 5.00 -2.56 2.95
C VAL A 73 4.37 -1.40 3.74
N SER A 74 3.07 -1.15 3.55
CA SER A 74 2.30 -0.15 4.32
C SER A 74 2.31 -0.41 5.84
N ILE A 75 2.53 -1.66 6.28
CA ILE A 75 2.67 -2.00 7.70
C ILE A 75 3.93 -1.33 8.29
N GLY A 76 5.05 -1.42 7.59
CA GLY A 76 6.29 -0.73 7.97
C GLY A 76 6.13 0.79 7.95
N MET A 77 5.42 1.32 6.94
CA MET A 77 5.15 2.76 6.85
C MET A 77 4.28 3.25 8.00
N ALA A 78 3.24 2.51 8.38
CA ALA A 78 2.40 2.83 9.55
C ALA A 78 3.20 2.84 10.85
N ALA A 79 4.10 1.86 11.04
CA ALA A 79 4.99 1.81 12.18
C ALA A 79 5.92 3.04 12.23
N GLY A 80 6.58 3.38 11.12
CA GLY A 80 7.46 4.55 11.03
C GLY A 80 6.75 5.87 11.31
N LEU A 81 5.51 6.05 10.79
CA LEU A 81 4.67 7.19 11.13
C LEU A 81 4.40 7.26 12.65
N GLN A 82 4.01 6.14 13.26
CA GLN A 82 3.74 6.08 14.70
C GLN A 82 4.99 6.33 15.55
N HIS A 83 6.18 5.86 15.13
CA HIS A 83 7.45 6.16 15.79
C HIS A 83 7.80 7.67 15.75
N ALA A 84 7.40 8.34 14.67
CA ALA A 84 7.51 9.80 14.56
C ALA A 84 6.41 10.57 15.32
N GLY A 85 5.49 9.87 16.01
CA GLY A 85 4.39 10.47 16.75
C GLY A 85 3.15 10.80 15.92
N VAL A 86 3.09 10.34 14.66
CA VAL A 86 1.95 10.52 13.76
C VAL A 86 1.09 9.26 13.78
N HIS A 87 -0.18 9.38 14.17
CA HIS A 87 -1.16 8.30 14.16
C HIS A 87 -2.09 8.48 12.96
N PRO A 88 -1.81 7.82 11.81
CA PRO A 88 -2.58 8.06 10.61
C PRO A 88 -3.92 7.31 10.61
N ALA A 89 -4.92 7.91 10.01
CA ALA A 89 -6.03 7.18 9.43
C ALA A 89 -5.56 6.58 8.09
N ILE A 90 -6.27 5.57 7.59
CA ILE A 90 -5.86 4.79 6.42
C ILE A 90 -6.83 5.02 5.27
N VAL A 91 -6.29 5.30 4.09
CA VAL A 91 -7.00 5.24 2.81
C VAL A 91 -6.38 4.09 2.01
N TRP A 92 -7.15 3.02 1.84
CA TRP A 92 -6.72 1.79 1.17
C TRP A 92 -7.40 1.71 -0.19
N ILE A 93 -6.65 2.01 -1.26
CA ILE A 93 -7.14 2.00 -2.64
C ILE A 93 -6.64 0.72 -3.29
N ASP A 94 -7.55 -0.20 -3.58
CA ASP A 94 -7.24 -1.57 -3.97
C ASP A 94 -8.45 -2.24 -4.63
N ALA A 95 -8.23 -3.23 -5.49
CA ALA A 95 -9.29 -4.09 -5.99
C ALA A 95 -9.76 -5.11 -4.95
N HIS A 96 -8.89 -5.43 -3.99
CA HIS A 96 -9.08 -6.46 -2.97
C HIS A 96 -9.40 -5.85 -1.61
N GLY A 97 -9.78 -6.69 -0.65
CA GLY A 97 -10.05 -6.24 0.72
C GLY A 97 -8.80 -6.18 1.58
N ASP A 98 -7.87 -7.10 1.34
CA ASP A 98 -6.69 -7.38 2.18
C ASP A 98 -7.05 -7.62 3.66
N LEU A 99 -8.26 -8.16 3.87
CA LEU A 99 -8.88 -8.42 5.18
C LEU A 99 -8.91 -9.91 5.55
N GLN A 100 -8.24 -10.75 4.77
CA GLN A 100 -8.11 -12.17 5.09
C GLN A 100 -7.37 -12.40 6.43
N THR A 101 -7.56 -13.59 6.97
CA THR A 101 -6.80 -14.09 8.12
C THR A 101 -6.08 -15.39 7.73
N LEU A 102 -5.16 -15.88 8.56
CA LEU A 102 -4.52 -17.19 8.32
C LEU A 102 -5.53 -18.33 8.34
N GLU A 103 -6.67 -18.14 9.01
CA GLU A 103 -7.75 -19.11 9.12
C GLU A 103 -8.73 -19.05 7.92
N THR A 104 -8.84 -17.91 7.25
CA THR A 104 -9.83 -17.71 6.16
C THR A 104 -9.21 -17.74 4.77
N THR A 105 -7.91 -17.42 4.64
CA THR A 105 -7.25 -17.44 3.33
C THR A 105 -7.27 -18.85 2.73
N THR A 106 -7.78 -18.98 1.52
CA THR A 106 -7.81 -20.25 0.79
C THR A 106 -6.53 -20.48 -0.01
N SER A 107 -5.87 -19.40 -0.42
CA SER A 107 -4.62 -19.44 -1.20
C SER A 107 -3.37 -19.54 -0.33
N GLY A 108 -3.44 -19.17 0.95
CA GLY A 108 -2.29 -19.01 1.83
C GLY A 108 -1.43 -17.77 1.49
N TYR A 109 -1.88 -16.92 0.58
CA TYR A 109 -1.15 -15.71 0.20
C TYR A 109 -1.22 -14.65 1.32
N LEU A 110 -0.06 -14.25 1.82
CA LEU A 110 0.03 -13.34 2.98
C LEU A 110 -0.31 -11.89 2.62
N GLY A 111 -0.16 -11.48 1.36
CA GLY A 111 -0.50 -10.13 0.93
C GLY A 111 -1.96 -9.78 1.18
N GLY A 112 -2.88 -10.76 1.01
CA GLY A 112 -4.30 -10.58 1.30
C GLY A 112 -4.66 -10.34 2.77
N LEU A 113 -3.65 -10.24 3.68
CA LEU A 113 -3.82 -9.95 5.09
C LEU A 113 -3.31 -8.54 5.46
N ALA A 114 -2.87 -7.75 4.48
CA ALA A 114 -2.15 -6.50 4.74
C ALA A 114 -2.95 -5.51 5.59
N LEU A 115 -4.16 -5.17 5.16
CA LEU A 115 -5.03 -4.28 5.91
C LEU A 115 -5.46 -4.91 7.25
N ARG A 116 -5.69 -6.24 7.27
CA ARG A 116 -6.08 -6.96 8.48
C ARG A 116 -5.03 -6.86 9.59
N HIS A 117 -3.74 -6.88 9.25
CA HIS A 117 -2.66 -6.65 10.22
C HIS A 117 -2.66 -5.23 10.78
N LEU A 118 -2.94 -4.22 9.94
CA LEU A 118 -3.07 -2.83 10.38
C LEU A 118 -4.25 -2.61 11.33
N LEU A 119 -5.29 -3.45 11.22
CA LEU A 119 -6.45 -3.48 12.15
C LEU A 119 -6.19 -4.29 13.42
N GLY A 120 -4.99 -4.87 13.60
CA GLY A 120 -4.58 -5.54 14.84
C GLY A 120 -4.74 -7.06 14.85
N TYR A 121 -4.93 -7.69 13.69
CA TYR A 121 -4.93 -9.14 13.61
C TYR A 121 -3.54 -9.70 13.92
N ARG A 122 -3.49 -10.70 14.82
CA ARG A 122 -2.26 -11.43 15.19
C ARG A 122 -1.05 -10.48 15.40
N PRO A 123 -1.10 -9.57 16.38
CA PRO A 123 -0.06 -8.56 16.57
C PRO A 123 1.34 -9.17 16.83
N GLU A 124 1.39 -10.38 17.37
CA GLU A 124 2.63 -11.12 17.62
C GLU A 124 3.42 -11.46 16.34
N LEU A 125 2.77 -11.48 15.17
CA LEU A 125 3.43 -11.83 13.91
C LEU A 125 4.30 -10.66 13.40
N LEU A 126 3.77 -9.44 13.42
CA LEU A 126 4.44 -8.25 12.89
C LEU A 126 4.36 -7.03 13.82
N ALA A 127 3.17 -6.68 14.30
CA ALA A 127 2.93 -5.41 14.95
C ALA A 127 3.74 -5.23 16.24
N GLU A 128 3.85 -6.25 17.08
CA GLU A 128 4.65 -6.21 18.31
C GLU A 128 6.14 -5.96 18.02
N ARG A 129 6.69 -6.60 16.97
CA ARG A 129 8.09 -6.42 16.56
C ARG A 129 8.37 -5.01 16.06
N LEU A 130 7.37 -4.40 15.42
CA LEU A 130 7.46 -3.07 14.83
C LEU A 130 7.02 -1.96 15.80
N GLY A 131 6.56 -2.28 17.01
CA GLY A 131 5.97 -1.30 17.92
C GLY A 131 4.73 -0.63 17.35
N LEU A 132 4.05 -1.29 16.39
CA LEU A 132 2.87 -0.79 15.70
C LEU A 132 1.62 -1.01 16.56
N ARG A 133 0.82 0.01 16.70
CA ARG A 133 -0.52 -0.04 17.30
C ARG A 133 -1.58 -0.12 16.22
N ALA A 134 -2.60 -0.94 16.44
CA ALA A 134 -3.71 -1.10 15.52
C ALA A 134 -4.40 0.25 15.22
N THR A 135 -4.81 0.43 13.97
CA THR A 135 -5.68 1.52 13.55
C THR A 135 -7.14 1.11 13.78
N PRO A 136 -7.97 1.92 14.42
CA PRO A 136 -9.41 1.65 14.55
C PRO A 136 -10.08 1.54 13.18
N GLU A 137 -11.06 0.65 13.04
CA GLU A 137 -11.74 0.42 11.76
C GLU A 137 -12.48 1.66 11.23
N ASP A 138 -13.05 2.48 12.11
CA ASP A 138 -13.71 3.75 11.76
C ASP A 138 -12.76 4.81 11.21
N GLN A 139 -11.44 4.60 11.36
CA GLN A 139 -10.38 5.41 10.78
C GLN A 139 -9.87 4.83 9.45
N VAL A 140 -10.57 3.87 8.85
CA VAL A 140 -10.19 3.25 7.57
C VAL A 140 -11.25 3.51 6.51
N LEU A 141 -10.80 3.91 5.31
CA LEU A 141 -11.60 4.00 4.10
C LEU A 141 -11.02 3.04 3.06
N LEU A 142 -11.74 1.97 2.76
CA LEU A 142 -11.43 1.02 1.69
C LEU A 142 -12.07 1.51 0.39
N VAL A 143 -11.28 1.63 -0.68
CA VAL A 143 -11.70 2.26 -1.93
C VAL A 143 -11.44 1.35 -3.12
N GLY A 144 -12.49 1.02 -3.86
CA GLY A 144 -12.38 0.26 -5.11
C GLY A 144 -12.46 -1.25 -4.95
N ALA A 145 -12.51 -1.76 -3.73
CA ALA A 145 -12.58 -3.20 -3.46
C ALA A 145 -13.85 -3.82 -4.09
N ARG A 146 -13.63 -4.86 -4.89
CA ARG A 146 -14.67 -5.55 -5.66
C ARG A 146 -14.44 -7.05 -5.81
N ASP A 147 -13.20 -7.50 -5.64
CA ASP A 147 -12.83 -8.91 -5.57
C ASP A 147 -12.63 -9.30 -4.10
N LEU A 148 -13.75 -9.64 -3.46
CA LEU A 148 -13.83 -9.90 -2.03
C LEU A 148 -14.30 -11.32 -1.78
N ASP A 149 -13.54 -12.06 -1.00
CA ASP A 149 -13.96 -13.39 -0.52
C ASP A 149 -15.07 -13.27 0.55
N PRO A 150 -15.91 -14.32 0.73
CA PRO A 150 -16.99 -14.30 1.73
C PRO A 150 -16.57 -13.88 3.14
N PRO A 151 -15.42 -14.32 3.72
CA PRO A 151 -14.99 -13.86 5.04
C PRO A 151 -14.68 -12.36 5.11
N GLU A 152 -14.20 -11.75 4.02
CA GLU A 152 -13.94 -10.31 3.95
C GLU A 152 -15.26 -9.54 3.91
N LEU A 153 -16.24 -10.02 3.12
CA LEU A 153 -17.59 -9.46 3.09
C LEU A 153 -18.27 -9.52 4.46
N GLU A 154 -18.13 -10.65 5.18
CA GLU A 154 -18.64 -10.80 6.55
C GLU A 154 -17.96 -9.81 7.51
N HIS A 155 -16.64 -9.64 7.41
CA HIS A 155 -15.91 -8.68 8.24
C HIS A 155 -16.36 -7.24 7.97
N LEU A 156 -16.47 -6.85 6.69
CA LEU A 156 -16.91 -5.51 6.29
C LEU A 156 -18.37 -5.22 6.68
N ALA A 157 -19.23 -6.24 6.68
CA ALA A 157 -20.64 -6.09 7.11
C ALA A 157 -20.80 -5.98 8.62
N ALA A 158 -19.86 -6.53 9.40
CA ALA A 158 -19.92 -6.55 10.87
C ALA A 158 -19.08 -5.44 11.51
N GLY A 159 -18.12 -4.87 10.80
CA GLY A 159 -17.17 -3.87 11.27
C GLY A 159 -17.51 -2.44 10.88
N ASP A 160 -16.61 -1.53 11.22
CA ASP A 160 -16.75 -0.09 11.01
C ASP A 160 -15.88 0.45 9.85
N VAL A 161 -15.24 -0.43 9.06
CA VAL A 161 -14.47 -0.05 7.86
C VAL A 161 -15.42 0.57 6.84
N ARG A 162 -15.17 1.83 6.48
CA ARG A 162 -15.97 2.53 5.46
C ARG A 162 -15.52 2.16 4.06
N GLN A 163 -16.46 2.09 3.13
CA GLN A 163 -16.19 1.71 1.76
C GLN A 163 -16.61 2.81 0.77
N SER A 164 -15.90 2.91 -0.36
CA SER A 164 -16.23 3.80 -1.47
C SER A 164 -15.74 3.23 -2.79
N THR A 165 -16.23 3.76 -3.91
CA THR A 165 -15.61 3.53 -5.21
C THR A 165 -14.56 4.60 -5.51
N VAL A 166 -13.68 4.30 -6.48
CA VAL A 166 -12.65 5.27 -6.93
C VAL A 166 -13.30 6.53 -7.50
N GLU A 167 -14.42 6.38 -8.22
CA GLU A 167 -15.15 7.50 -8.83
C GLU A 167 -15.80 8.44 -7.81
N GLN A 168 -16.21 7.89 -6.66
CA GLN A 168 -16.85 8.64 -5.57
C GLN A 168 -15.84 9.28 -4.61
N LEU A 169 -14.57 8.84 -4.66
CA LEU A 169 -13.55 9.32 -3.72
C LEU A 169 -13.38 10.82 -3.82
N SER A 170 -13.56 11.48 -2.69
CA SER A 170 -13.47 12.93 -2.55
C SER A 170 -12.96 13.30 -1.16
N ALA A 171 -12.47 14.52 -0.98
CA ALA A 171 -11.96 14.99 0.31
C ALA A 171 -12.97 14.85 1.47
N GLY A 172 -14.27 14.95 1.17
CA GLY A 172 -15.33 14.83 2.17
C GLY A 172 -15.60 13.40 2.68
N LEU A 173 -15.08 12.38 1.98
CA LEU A 173 -15.19 10.98 2.39
C LEU A 173 -14.00 10.52 3.24
N LEU A 174 -12.89 11.26 3.22
CA LEU A 174 -11.68 10.86 3.92
C LEU A 174 -11.89 10.85 5.44
N PRO A 175 -11.27 9.90 6.17
CA PRO A 175 -11.26 9.95 7.62
C PRO A 175 -10.49 11.20 8.10
N ASP A 176 -10.72 11.59 9.36
CA ASP A 176 -10.06 12.76 9.95
C ASP A 176 -8.57 12.51 10.25
N GLY A 177 -7.79 13.59 10.38
CA GLY A 177 -6.39 13.55 10.76
C GLY A 177 -5.42 13.31 9.59
N PRO A 178 -4.15 12.97 9.90
CA PRO A 178 -3.13 12.63 8.91
C PRO A 178 -3.45 11.28 8.26
N LEU A 179 -3.05 11.11 7.00
CA LEU A 179 -3.42 9.94 6.19
C LEU A 179 -2.19 9.11 5.82
N LEU A 180 -2.25 7.80 6.03
CA LEU A 180 -1.47 6.81 5.30
C LEU A 180 -2.31 6.37 4.10
N VAL A 181 -1.79 6.57 2.91
CA VAL A 181 -2.43 6.13 1.67
C VAL A 181 -1.71 4.91 1.14
N ASN A 182 -2.42 3.78 1.02
CA ASN A 182 -2.01 2.65 0.21
C ASN A 182 -2.76 2.71 -1.11
N LEU A 183 -2.04 2.67 -2.21
CA LEU A 183 -2.58 2.65 -3.55
C LEU A 183 -2.00 1.45 -4.27
N ASP A 184 -2.77 0.34 -4.34
CA ASP A 184 -2.44 -0.76 -5.23
C ASP A 184 -2.88 -0.44 -6.66
N LEU A 185 -1.96 -0.62 -7.60
CA LEU A 185 -2.25 -0.37 -9.01
C LEU A 185 -3.21 -1.39 -9.62
N ASP A 186 -3.45 -2.52 -8.93
CA ASP A 186 -4.41 -3.53 -9.38
C ASP A 186 -5.88 -3.12 -9.17
N VAL A 187 -6.11 -1.98 -8.46
CA VAL A 187 -7.41 -1.31 -8.45
C VAL A 187 -7.89 -0.96 -9.85
N LEU A 188 -6.97 -0.77 -10.80
CA LEU A 188 -7.31 -0.51 -12.20
C LEU A 188 -7.96 -1.72 -12.87
N ASP A 189 -8.76 -1.46 -13.90
CA ASP A 189 -9.19 -2.53 -14.79
C ASP A 189 -7.96 -3.14 -15.48
N PRO A 190 -7.87 -4.49 -15.63
CA PRO A 190 -6.76 -5.16 -16.29
C PRO A 190 -6.51 -4.71 -17.74
N ASP A 191 -7.54 -4.20 -18.44
CA ASP A 191 -7.38 -3.64 -19.78
C ASP A 191 -6.63 -2.30 -19.77
N GLU A 192 -6.65 -1.59 -18.64
CA GLU A 192 -5.95 -0.33 -18.44
C GLU A 192 -4.50 -0.50 -17.98
N LEU A 193 -4.20 -1.60 -17.27
CA LEU A 193 -2.86 -1.93 -16.79
C LEU A 193 -2.58 -3.43 -16.96
N PRO A 194 -2.05 -3.86 -18.11
CA PRO A 194 -1.75 -5.27 -18.36
C PRO A 194 -0.66 -5.83 -17.44
N GLY A 195 -0.74 -7.14 -17.17
CA GLY A 195 0.29 -7.88 -16.44
C GLY A 195 0.22 -7.75 -14.92
N LEU A 196 -0.91 -7.33 -14.38
CA LEU A 196 -1.18 -7.40 -12.95
C LEU A 196 -1.10 -8.85 -12.46
N ARG A 197 -0.57 -9.05 -11.25
CA ARG A 197 -0.47 -10.37 -10.63
C ARG A 197 -1.84 -10.89 -10.18
N PHE A 198 -2.69 -9.98 -9.69
CA PHE A 198 -4.02 -10.27 -9.18
C PHE A 198 -5.06 -9.39 -9.91
N PRO A 199 -5.34 -9.66 -11.19
CA PRO A 199 -6.23 -8.82 -11.97
C PRO A 199 -7.70 -9.02 -11.55
N ALA A 200 -8.39 -7.95 -11.23
CA ALA A 200 -9.83 -7.93 -10.98
C ALA A 200 -10.54 -7.06 -12.02
N SER A 201 -11.51 -7.63 -12.74
CA SER A 201 -12.26 -6.92 -13.79
C SER A 201 -13.25 -5.90 -13.23
N GLY A 202 -13.65 -4.93 -14.04
CA GLY A 202 -14.64 -3.91 -13.69
C GLY A 202 -14.07 -2.76 -12.86
N GLY A 203 -12.76 -2.59 -12.88
CA GLY A 203 -12.07 -1.49 -12.21
C GLY A 203 -12.19 -0.15 -12.94
N PRO A 204 -11.72 0.94 -12.31
CA PRO A 204 -11.66 2.25 -12.94
C PRO A 204 -10.59 2.31 -14.04
N GLY A 205 -10.74 3.25 -14.96
CA GLY A 205 -9.67 3.62 -15.87
C GLY A 205 -8.62 4.52 -15.20
N ARG A 206 -7.42 4.59 -15.80
CA ARG A 206 -6.27 5.41 -15.30
C ARG A 206 -6.63 6.85 -14.97
N ALA A 207 -7.43 7.50 -15.83
CA ALA A 207 -7.83 8.89 -15.59
C ALA A 207 -8.71 9.06 -14.34
N ALA A 208 -9.56 8.08 -14.01
CA ALA A 208 -10.37 8.10 -12.80
C ALA A 208 -9.49 7.93 -11.56
N LEU A 209 -8.56 6.97 -11.58
CA LEU A 209 -7.60 6.75 -10.49
C LEU A 209 -6.75 7.99 -10.23
N LEU A 210 -6.19 8.61 -11.27
CA LEU A 210 -5.38 9.82 -11.11
C LEU A 210 -6.18 11.00 -10.53
N ARG A 211 -7.44 11.18 -10.93
CA ARG A 211 -8.31 12.20 -10.31
C ARG A 211 -8.59 11.92 -8.84
N ALA A 212 -8.86 10.65 -8.50
CA ALA A 212 -9.11 10.22 -7.13
C ALA A 212 -7.85 10.41 -6.25
N ALA A 213 -6.68 9.99 -6.73
CA ALA A 213 -5.41 10.20 -6.04
C ALA A 213 -5.16 11.70 -5.81
N ARG A 214 -5.39 12.56 -6.82
CA ARG A 214 -5.28 14.02 -6.66
C ARG A 214 -6.22 14.56 -5.59
N ALA A 215 -7.48 14.12 -5.55
CA ALA A 215 -8.42 14.57 -4.53
C ALA A 215 -7.97 14.26 -3.10
N VAL A 216 -7.21 13.15 -2.90
CA VAL A 216 -6.60 12.81 -1.60
C VAL A 216 -5.36 13.66 -1.35
N LEU A 217 -4.46 13.77 -2.33
CA LEU A 217 -3.18 14.48 -2.22
C LEU A 217 -3.36 15.98 -1.97
N ASP A 218 -4.31 16.61 -2.67
CA ASP A 218 -4.59 18.05 -2.59
C ASP A 218 -5.15 18.48 -1.21
N THR A 219 -5.55 17.54 -0.37
CA THR A 219 -5.92 17.84 1.02
C THR A 219 -4.77 18.33 1.88
N GLY A 220 -3.52 18.05 1.48
CA GLY A 220 -2.32 18.32 2.28
C GLY A 220 -2.21 17.47 3.55
N ARG A 221 -3.07 16.46 3.70
CA ARG A 221 -3.14 15.61 4.92
C ARG A 221 -2.38 14.29 4.78
N VAL A 222 -1.88 13.97 3.59
CA VAL A 222 -1.11 12.72 3.37
C VAL A 222 0.21 12.79 4.11
N ALA A 223 0.38 11.93 5.09
CA ALA A 223 1.58 11.78 5.89
C ALA A 223 2.56 10.77 5.28
N ALA A 224 2.05 9.77 4.56
CA ALA A 224 2.85 8.83 3.76
C ALA A 224 2.01 8.22 2.64
N LEU A 225 2.66 7.87 1.51
CA LEU A 225 2.04 7.18 0.38
C LEU A 225 2.82 5.93 0.02
N ASN A 226 2.13 4.79 -0.06
CA ASN A 226 2.61 3.60 -0.74
C ASN A 226 1.95 3.47 -2.11
N VAL A 227 2.72 3.24 -3.16
CA VAL A 227 2.23 2.81 -4.47
C VAL A 227 2.68 1.37 -4.65
N ALA A 228 1.77 0.44 -4.46
CA ALA A 228 2.04 -0.98 -4.60
C ALA A 228 1.91 -1.39 -6.08
N CYS A 229 2.91 -2.12 -6.54
CA CYS A 229 3.08 -2.51 -7.92
C CYS A 229 3.08 -4.04 -8.02
N THR A 230 1.91 -4.64 -7.82
CA THR A 230 1.72 -6.10 -7.83
C THR A 230 1.57 -6.64 -9.25
N TRP A 231 2.66 -6.78 -10.00
CA TRP A 231 2.63 -7.37 -11.34
C TRP A 231 3.55 -8.58 -11.49
N VAL A 232 3.32 -9.36 -12.54
CA VAL A 232 4.15 -10.52 -12.88
C VAL A 232 5.46 -10.04 -13.50
N SER A 233 6.60 -10.54 -13.00
CA SER A 233 7.95 -10.14 -13.43
C SER A 233 8.20 -10.31 -14.94
N GLU A 234 7.56 -11.31 -15.56
CA GLU A 234 7.69 -11.59 -16.99
C GLU A 234 6.95 -10.61 -17.91
N SER A 235 6.02 -9.83 -17.35
CA SER A 235 5.34 -8.79 -18.11
C SER A 235 6.16 -7.50 -18.08
N ALA A 236 7.17 -7.42 -18.94
CA ALA A 236 7.85 -6.15 -19.16
C ALA A 236 6.79 -5.07 -19.46
N ASP A 237 6.95 -3.90 -18.87
CA ASP A 237 6.16 -2.70 -19.21
C ASP A 237 6.53 -2.24 -20.63
N ARG A 238 6.08 -3.03 -21.64
CA ARG A 238 6.47 -2.86 -23.04
C ARG A 238 6.09 -1.51 -23.60
N ASP A 239 5.02 -0.92 -23.04
CA ASP A 239 4.46 0.33 -23.54
C ASP A 239 4.73 1.51 -22.58
N GLY A 240 5.48 1.31 -21.51
CA GLY A 240 5.82 2.34 -20.52
C GLY A 240 4.62 2.79 -19.67
N VAL A 241 3.48 2.12 -19.75
CA VAL A 241 2.23 2.51 -19.08
C VAL A 241 2.38 2.59 -17.56
N ARG A 242 3.13 1.65 -16.98
CA ARG A 242 3.38 1.64 -15.52
C ARG A 242 4.26 2.79 -15.10
N ALA A 243 5.34 3.02 -15.85
CA ALA A 243 6.27 4.12 -15.58
C ALA A 243 5.55 5.46 -15.70
N GLU A 244 4.73 5.65 -16.73
CA GLU A 244 3.91 6.86 -16.89
C GLU A 244 2.91 7.06 -15.75
N LEU A 245 2.20 6.00 -15.34
CA LEU A 245 1.24 6.06 -14.26
C LEU A 245 1.90 6.39 -12.91
N VAL A 246 2.99 5.69 -12.57
CA VAL A 246 3.74 5.95 -11.35
C VAL A 246 4.30 7.37 -11.37
N SER A 247 4.90 7.82 -12.49
CA SER A 247 5.37 9.18 -12.64
C SER A 247 4.24 10.19 -12.40
N ALA A 248 3.07 10.00 -13.01
CA ALA A 248 1.92 10.90 -12.84
C ALA A 248 1.39 10.95 -11.40
N LEU A 249 1.50 9.86 -10.64
CA LEU A 249 1.17 9.82 -9.23
C LEU A 249 2.21 10.55 -8.36
N LEU A 250 3.48 10.56 -8.80
CA LEU A 250 4.58 11.22 -8.09
C LEU A 250 4.73 12.71 -8.44
N ASP A 251 4.42 13.12 -9.69
CA ASP A 251 4.61 14.48 -10.21
C ASP A 251 3.67 15.53 -9.60
N GLY A 252 2.67 15.11 -8.90
CA GLY A 252 1.65 15.99 -8.32
C GLY A 252 1.95 16.51 -6.93
N ARG A 253 3.21 16.47 -6.49
CA ARG A 253 3.56 16.73 -5.10
C ARG A 253 4.60 17.80 -4.94
#